data_f3ba3b68fa05231cd29119d1c7aaa32f
#
_entry.id   f3ba3b68fa05231cd29119d1c7aaa32f
#
_cell.length_a   1.000
_cell.length_b   1.000
_cell.length_c   1.000
_cell.angle_alpha   90.00
_cell.angle_beta   90.00
_cell.angle_gamma   90.00
#
_symmetry.space_group_name_H-M   'P 1'
#
loop_
_entity.id
_entity.type
_entity.pdbx_description
1 polymer ?
#
loop_
_entity_poly.entity_id
_entity_poly.type
_entity_poly.pdbx_seq_one_letter_code
_entity_poly.pdbx_strand_id
1 'polypeptide(L)'
;MARRDTLIEKCKMLGLTPETSRNRVNKETGEKYQESTIDDCIKALQDYYISVYETNGTLNPFVRLILKHPPMLAAQMKTVKEENRPELWKSNNQWIATEKIDGNRIRYCYDENYGVEYFSRNLSDGLEGDYLPIAYSETITIPHPQKEILASAGIHSFIIDGELVPFYDDIRQFKNVRRMNGQTIEVMEYPVADTQLNLTTSILGALPDLAHRMQETNPLKIMAFDVIMINGEDLSNKPLRVRLVNLMNLLSILRTTSVSNRVQLVKQELVAKEQFYQNIINAGGEGCVLKDLNSPYTGKRDGNWVKAKRTVSGSILEKESGDTIDAFVIGFKEGNRGTNLEGLVAALDFGTYLLDDEDNYITDDLGMPIIHHIATIAGFTLEERESMTVKDPDGNVALNRSYYNRVAEIDGQDISSKNYRLAHAVIKRWRLDRSSDTCMMKESFIKNLVL
;
A
#
# COMPACT_ATOMS: atom_id res chain seq x y z
N MET A 1 8.76 -22.60 -3.02
CA MET A 1 7.49 -23.20 -2.49
C MET A 1 6.35 -22.23 -2.76
N ALA A 2 5.20 -22.67 -3.26
CA ALA A 2 4.08 -21.75 -3.47
C ALA A 2 3.57 -21.24 -2.10
N ARG A 3 3.09 -19.98 -2.02
CA ARG A 3 2.56 -19.37 -0.76
C ARG A 3 1.58 -20.29 -0.02
N ARG A 4 0.74 -21.02 -0.76
CA ARG A 4 -0.20 -22.01 -0.21
C ARG A 4 0.52 -23.15 0.51
N ASP A 5 1.58 -23.69 -0.07
CA ASP A 5 2.32 -24.84 0.49
C ASP A 5 3.01 -24.44 1.80
N THR A 6 3.57 -23.22 1.84
CA THR A 6 4.17 -22.64 3.06
C THR A 6 3.14 -22.51 4.18
N LEU A 7 1.91 -22.04 3.86
CA LEU A 7 0.82 -21.92 4.83
C LEU A 7 0.35 -23.29 5.35
N ILE A 8 0.23 -24.28 4.46
CA ILE A 8 -0.13 -25.65 4.84
C ILE A 8 0.93 -26.25 5.77
N GLU A 9 2.22 -26.04 5.46
CA GLU A 9 3.31 -26.51 6.30
C GLU A 9 3.28 -25.87 7.69
N LYS A 10 3.07 -24.55 7.76
CA LYS A 10 2.90 -23.83 9.03
C LYS A 10 1.71 -24.37 9.84
N CYS A 11 0.57 -24.59 9.22
CA CYS A 11 -0.58 -25.21 9.89
C CYS A 11 -0.23 -26.60 10.46
N LYS A 12 0.46 -27.43 9.68
CA LYS A 12 0.92 -28.76 10.13
C LYS A 12 1.86 -28.67 11.34
N MET A 13 2.83 -27.75 11.30
CA MET A 13 3.76 -27.54 12.42
C MET A 13 3.04 -27.17 13.72
N LEU A 14 1.93 -26.45 13.63
CA LEU A 14 1.09 -26.04 14.76
C LEU A 14 -0.01 -27.08 15.10
N GLY A 15 -0.06 -28.22 14.41
CA GLY A 15 -1.07 -29.25 14.60
C GLY A 15 -2.46 -28.88 14.11
N LEU A 16 -2.56 -27.90 13.19
CA LEU A 16 -3.83 -27.40 12.65
C LEU A 16 -4.23 -28.16 11.38
N THR A 17 -5.54 -28.36 11.24
CA THR A 17 -6.13 -28.93 10.01
C THR A 17 -7.08 -27.89 9.41
N PRO A 18 -6.62 -27.11 8.41
CA PRO A 18 -7.48 -26.15 7.72
C PRO A 18 -8.67 -26.84 7.05
N GLU A 19 -9.80 -26.14 6.94
CA GLU A 19 -10.95 -26.59 6.15
C GLU A 19 -10.54 -26.82 4.69
N THR A 20 -11.24 -27.72 4.00
CA THR A 20 -11.02 -28.03 2.60
C THR A 20 -12.21 -27.53 1.77
N SER A 21 -12.20 -26.23 1.42
CA SER A 21 -13.34 -25.58 0.77
C SER A 21 -13.35 -25.69 -0.75
N ARG A 22 -12.22 -26.09 -1.38
CA ARG A 22 -12.06 -26.08 -2.83
C ARG A 22 -12.17 -27.47 -3.43
N ASN A 23 -13.17 -27.67 -4.30
CA ASN A 23 -13.28 -28.89 -5.10
C ASN A 23 -12.29 -28.90 -6.28
N ARG A 24 -11.59 -30.01 -6.45
CA ARG A 24 -10.64 -30.26 -7.54
C ARG A 24 -10.91 -31.59 -8.21
N VAL A 25 -10.42 -31.75 -9.42
CA VAL A 25 -10.39 -33.01 -10.16
C VAL A 25 -8.93 -33.31 -10.51
N ASN A 26 -8.45 -34.48 -10.14
CA ASN A 26 -7.15 -34.96 -10.59
C ASN A 26 -7.20 -35.16 -12.10
N LYS A 27 -6.32 -34.48 -12.83
CA LYS A 27 -6.33 -34.51 -14.30
C LYS A 27 -5.91 -35.83 -14.90
N GLU A 28 -5.18 -36.64 -14.14
CA GLU A 28 -4.67 -37.95 -14.60
C GLU A 28 -5.65 -39.09 -14.27
N THR A 29 -6.25 -39.06 -13.07
CA THR A 29 -7.13 -40.14 -12.60
C THR A 29 -8.61 -39.82 -12.74
N GLY A 30 -9.00 -38.56 -12.94
CA GLY A 30 -10.40 -38.11 -12.97
C GLY A 30 -11.06 -38.08 -11.59
N GLU A 31 -10.35 -38.42 -10.53
CA GLU A 31 -10.89 -38.42 -9.16
C GLU A 31 -11.14 -37.03 -8.63
N LYS A 32 -12.31 -36.83 -7.98
CA LYS A 32 -12.66 -35.59 -7.28
C LYS A 32 -12.06 -35.62 -5.88
N TYR A 33 -11.39 -34.55 -5.51
CA TYR A 33 -10.88 -34.36 -4.15
C TYR A 33 -11.10 -32.92 -3.68
N GLN A 34 -11.01 -32.69 -2.38
CA GLN A 34 -11.10 -31.38 -1.78
C GLN A 34 -9.70 -30.93 -1.31
N GLU A 35 -9.44 -29.66 -1.43
CA GLU A 35 -8.20 -29.04 -0.94
C GLU A 35 -8.47 -27.76 -0.18
N SER A 36 -7.59 -27.43 0.77
CA SER A 36 -7.61 -26.16 1.48
C SER A 36 -7.12 -25.04 0.56
N THR A 37 -7.77 -23.90 0.64
CA THR A 37 -7.35 -22.66 -0.02
C THR A 37 -6.35 -21.90 0.86
N ILE A 38 -5.75 -20.85 0.32
CA ILE A 38 -4.95 -19.88 1.11
C ILE A 38 -5.80 -19.29 2.24
N ASP A 39 -7.05 -18.93 1.94
CA ASP A 39 -7.97 -18.33 2.92
C ASP A 39 -8.34 -19.31 4.05
N ASP A 40 -8.54 -20.59 3.74
CA ASP A 40 -8.78 -21.62 4.75
C ASP A 40 -7.58 -21.78 5.70
N CYS A 41 -6.35 -21.75 5.16
CA CYS A 41 -5.14 -21.82 5.97
C CYS A 41 -4.96 -20.56 6.83
N ILE A 42 -5.18 -19.38 6.26
CA ILE A 42 -5.10 -18.12 7.00
C ILE A 42 -6.12 -18.11 8.14
N LYS A 43 -7.37 -18.53 7.87
CA LYS A 43 -8.40 -18.61 8.91
C LYS A 43 -8.02 -19.53 10.05
N ALA A 44 -7.51 -20.73 9.74
CA ALA A 44 -7.07 -21.68 10.76
C ALA A 44 -5.94 -21.11 11.66
N LEU A 45 -4.99 -20.38 11.04
CA LEU A 45 -3.93 -19.69 11.78
C LEU A 45 -4.45 -18.55 12.64
N GLN A 46 -5.38 -17.75 12.13
CA GLN A 46 -6.03 -16.67 12.89
C GLN A 46 -6.77 -17.20 14.11
N ASP A 47 -7.60 -18.24 13.93
CA ASP A 47 -8.36 -18.85 15.02
C ASP A 47 -7.42 -19.39 16.11
N TYR A 48 -6.31 -20.02 15.70
CA TYR A 48 -5.28 -20.50 16.63
C TYR A 48 -4.65 -19.36 17.44
N TYR A 49 -4.12 -18.32 16.80
CA TYR A 49 -3.46 -17.22 17.49
C TYR A 49 -4.43 -16.41 18.35
N ILE A 50 -5.67 -16.21 17.89
CA ILE A 50 -6.72 -15.60 18.71
C ILE A 50 -6.91 -16.39 20.00
N SER A 51 -7.03 -17.72 19.91
CA SER A 51 -7.17 -18.58 21.09
C SER A 51 -5.97 -18.50 22.03
N VAL A 52 -4.75 -18.45 21.49
CA VAL A 52 -3.52 -18.30 22.28
C VAL A 52 -3.50 -16.97 23.01
N TYR A 53 -3.78 -15.86 22.33
CA TYR A 53 -3.78 -14.52 22.94
C TYR A 53 -4.92 -14.33 23.93
N GLU A 54 -6.10 -14.91 23.70
CA GLU A 54 -7.20 -14.91 24.66
C GLU A 54 -6.82 -15.65 25.95
N THR A 55 -6.25 -16.85 25.81
CA THR A 55 -5.82 -17.66 26.96
C THR A 55 -4.78 -16.95 27.79
N ASN A 56 -3.90 -16.16 27.14
CA ASN A 56 -2.87 -15.37 27.81
C ASN A 56 -3.36 -14.00 28.30
N GLY A 57 -4.62 -13.62 28.01
CA GLY A 57 -5.16 -12.30 28.33
C GLY A 57 -4.53 -11.14 27.55
N THR A 58 -3.92 -11.41 26.40
CA THR A 58 -3.19 -10.43 25.59
C THR A 58 -3.90 -10.05 24.28
N LEU A 59 -5.07 -10.64 24.00
CA LEU A 59 -5.83 -10.34 22.79
C LEU A 59 -6.35 -8.89 22.81
N ASN A 60 -5.98 -8.12 21.78
CA ASN A 60 -6.56 -6.80 21.56
C ASN A 60 -8.06 -6.92 21.20
N PRO A 61 -8.97 -6.21 21.89
CA PRO A 61 -10.43 -6.36 21.71
C PRO A 61 -10.93 -6.01 20.31
N PHE A 62 -10.20 -5.17 19.56
CA PHE A 62 -10.59 -4.79 18.21
C PHE A 62 -10.29 -5.86 17.15
N VAL A 63 -9.35 -6.78 17.40
CA VAL A 63 -8.85 -7.74 16.39
C VAL A 63 -9.98 -8.55 15.78
N ARG A 64 -10.87 -9.13 16.58
CA ARG A 64 -11.99 -9.92 16.07
C ARG A 64 -12.89 -9.13 15.13
N LEU A 65 -13.18 -7.88 15.48
CA LEU A 65 -14.07 -7.03 14.70
C LEU A 65 -13.41 -6.58 13.38
N ILE A 66 -12.11 -6.30 13.43
CA ILE A 66 -11.33 -5.95 12.24
C ILE A 66 -11.23 -7.13 11.26
N LEU A 67 -11.04 -8.35 11.77
CA LEU A 67 -11.03 -9.55 10.95
C LEU A 67 -12.40 -9.86 10.37
N LYS A 68 -13.48 -9.62 11.13
CA LYS A 68 -14.85 -9.76 10.65
C LYS A 68 -15.16 -8.80 9.48
N HIS A 69 -14.57 -7.61 9.50
CA HIS A 69 -14.75 -6.57 8.48
C HIS A 69 -13.44 -6.23 7.77
N PRO A 70 -12.93 -7.09 6.87
CA PRO A 70 -11.75 -6.79 6.09
C PRO A 70 -11.93 -5.49 5.26
N PRO A 71 -10.87 -4.80 4.86
CA PRO A 71 -10.97 -3.53 4.14
C PRO A 71 -11.75 -3.64 2.83
N MET A 72 -12.69 -2.71 2.59
CA MET A 72 -13.26 -2.51 1.26
C MET A 72 -12.16 -2.20 0.25
N LEU A 73 -12.19 -2.84 -0.92
CA LEU A 73 -11.25 -2.64 -2.01
C LEU A 73 -11.97 -2.07 -3.23
N ALA A 74 -11.46 -0.96 -3.77
CA ALA A 74 -12.01 -0.39 -4.98
C ALA A 74 -11.66 -1.25 -6.21
N ALA A 75 -12.65 -1.51 -7.06
CA ALA A 75 -12.48 -2.09 -8.38
C ALA A 75 -11.79 -1.08 -9.32
N GLN A 76 -11.19 -1.55 -10.40
CA GLN A 76 -10.63 -0.69 -11.43
C GLN A 76 -11.74 -0.22 -12.39
N MET A 77 -11.66 1.00 -12.91
CA MET A 77 -12.62 1.54 -13.88
C MET A 77 -12.77 0.62 -15.11
N LYS A 78 -11.68 0.02 -15.57
CA LYS A 78 -11.70 -0.92 -16.71
C LYS A 78 -12.54 -2.19 -16.47
N THR A 79 -12.83 -2.55 -15.22
CA THR A 79 -13.70 -3.69 -14.91
C THR A 79 -15.18 -3.35 -14.95
N VAL A 80 -15.52 -2.07 -15.02
CA VAL A 80 -16.88 -1.59 -15.23
C VAL A 80 -17.16 -1.60 -16.73
N LYS A 81 -18.28 -2.20 -17.15
CA LYS A 81 -18.71 -2.20 -18.56
C LYS A 81 -18.82 -0.78 -19.08
N GLU A 82 -18.38 -0.54 -20.32
CA GLU A 82 -18.31 0.81 -20.90
C GLU A 82 -19.65 1.54 -20.85
N GLU A 83 -20.72 0.85 -21.18
CA GLU A 83 -22.08 1.41 -21.15
C GLU A 83 -22.50 1.91 -19.76
N ASN A 84 -21.92 1.38 -18.68
CA ASN A 84 -22.25 1.73 -17.30
C ASN A 84 -21.32 2.81 -16.70
N ARG A 85 -20.17 3.08 -17.32
CA ARG A 85 -19.20 4.09 -16.79
C ARG A 85 -19.78 5.49 -16.68
N PRO A 86 -20.58 6.00 -17.66
CA PRO A 86 -21.19 7.32 -17.53
C PRO A 86 -22.12 7.48 -16.31
N GLU A 87 -22.78 6.39 -15.88
CA GLU A 87 -23.69 6.44 -14.71
C GLU A 87 -22.96 6.77 -13.40
N LEU A 88 -21.70 6.36 -13.28
CA LEU A 88 -20.87 6.64 -12.10
C LEU A 88 -20.61 8.16 -11.92
N TRP A 89 -20.55 8.90 -13.02
CA TRP A 89 -20.23 10.32 -13.06
C TRP A 89 -21.46 11.23 -13.03
N LYS A 90 -22.65 10.70 -13.35
CA LYS A 90 -23.87 11.50 -13.35
C LYS A 90 -24.14 12.14 -12.01
N SER A 91 -24.68 13.36 -12.05
CA SER A 91 -25.24 14.07 -10.88
C SER A 91 -26.54 13.36 -10.42
N ASN A 92 -26.38 12.19 -9.85
CA ASN A 92 -27.45 11.43 -9.22
C ASN A 92 -27.06 11.14 -7.75
N ASN A 93 -28.05 10.91 -6.91
CA ASN A 93 -27.83 10.61 -5.50
C ASN A 93 -27.42 9.13 -5.26
N GLN A 94 -26.84 8.48 -6.25
CA GLN A 94 -26.39 7.09 -6.14
C GLN A 94 -24.89 6.99 -5.88
N TRP A 95 -24.08 7.77 -6.58
CA TRP A 95 -22.62 7.72 -6.49
C TRP A 95 -22.04 9.01 -5.93
N ILE A 96 -21.03 8.89 -5.09
CA ILE A 96 -20.22 9.99 -4.58
C ILE A 96 -18.76 9.79 -5.00
N ALA A 97 -18.10 10.86 -5.43
CA ALA A 97 -16.66 10.85 -5.66
C ALA A 97 -15.94 11.27 -4.37
N THR A 98 -14.96 10.49 -3.93
CA THR A 98 -14.06 10.84 -2.82
C THR A 98 -12.64 10.92 -3.35
N GLU A 99 -11.85 11.91 -2.90
CA GLU A 99 -10.44 12.02 -3.28
C GLU A 99 -9.71 10.72 -2.94
N LYS A 100 -8.96 10.19 -3.91
CA LYS A 100 -8.10 9.04 -3.68
C LYS A 100 -6.78 9.51 -3.10
N ILE A 101 -6.65 9.34 -1.80
CA ILE A 101 -5.44 9.71 -1.07
C ILE A 101 -4.35 8.66 -1.33
N ASP A 102 -3.12 9.13 -1.56
CA ASP A 102 -1.93 8.29 -1.69
C ASP A 102 -1.21 8.21 -0.34
N GLY A 103 -1.60 7.25 0.46
CA GLY A 103 -1.10 7.03 1.82
C GLY A 103 -1.12 5.57 2.24
N ASN A 104 -1.05 5.32 3.53
CA ASN A 104 -1.15 3.99 4.11
C ASN A 104 -2.54 3.78 4.73
N ARG A 105 -3.29 2.77 4.24
CA ARG A 105 -4.60 2.43 4.82
C ARG A 105 -4.48 2.15 6.30
N ILE A 106 -5.33 2.82 7.09
CA ILE A 106 -5.34 2.68 8.54
C ILE A 106 -6.76 2.56 9.07
N ARG A 107 -6.95 1.74 10.10
CA ARG A 107 -8.14 1.74 10.93
C ARG A 107 -7.82 2.38 12.25
N TYR A 108 -8.51 3.47 12.52
CA TYR A 108 -8.43 4.19 13.79
C TYR A 108 -9.54 3.69 14.71
N CYS A 109 -9.13 3.01 15.76
CA CYS A 109 -10.02 2.39 16.75
C CYS A 109 -9.91 3.14 18.08
N TYR A 110 -11.03 3.29 18.74
CA TYR A 110 -11.12 3.84 20.10
C TYR A 110 -12.14 3.05 20.91
N ASP A 111 -11.80 2.78 22.15
CA ASP A 111 -12.71 2.27 23.16
C ASP A 111 -12.37 2.92 24.50
N GLU A 112 -13.39 3.30 25.30
CA GLU A 112 -13.19 4.02 26.54
C GLU A 112 -12.44 3.25 27.62
N ASN A 113 -12.37 1.91 27.52
CA ASN A 113 -11.68 1.04 28.45
C ASN A 113 -10.30 0.61 27.95
N TYR A 114 -10.10 0.52 26.64
CA TYR A 114 -8.86 0.05 26.02
C TYR A 114 -8.03 1.15 25.36
N GLY A 115 -8.60 2.36 25.18
CA GLY A 115 -7.90 3.49 24.57
C GLY A 115 -7.92 3.47 23.05
N VAL A 116 -6.83 3.96 22.44
CA VAL A 116 -6.65 4.13 21.00
C VAL A 116 -5.77 3.04 20.43
N GLU A 117 -6.18 2.49 19.29
CA GLU A 117 -5.42 1.54 18.51
C GLU A 117 -5.45 1.87 17.01
N TYR A 118 -4.35 1.56 16.32
CA TYR A 118 -4.20 1.79 14.89
C TYR A 118 -3.81 0.49 14.21
N PHE A 119 -4.63 0.02 13.26
CA PHE A 119 -4.36 -1.21 12.53
C PHE A 119 -4.18 -0.96 11.04
N SER A 120 -3.18 -1.60 10.45
CA SER A 120 -2.98 -1.59 9.02
C SER A 120 -4.04 -2.41 8.28
N ARG A 121 -4.05 -2.26 6.95
CA ARG A 121 -4.78 -3.17 6.05
C ARG A 121 -4.17 -4.57 6.02
N ASN A 122 -2.85 -4.64 6.18
CA ASN A 122 -2.10 -5.88 6.01
C ASN A 122 -2.13 -6.71 7.29
N LEU A 123 -2.09 -8.01 7.11
CA LEU A 123 -1.87 -8.96 8.19
C LEU A 123 -0.37 -9.15 8.39
N SER A 124 0.04 -9.48 9.61
CA SER A 124 1.38 -9.98 9.85
C SER A 124 1.54 -11.31 9.12
N ASP A 125 2.44 -11.37 8.14
CA ASP A 125 2.72 -12.57 7.37
C ASP A 125 4.20 -12.96 7.51
N GLY A 126 4.56 -14.10 7.00
CA GLY A 126 5.89 -14.66 7.14
C GLY A 126 5.93 -15.89 8.05
N LEU A 127 7.11 -16.43 8.31
CA LEU A 127 7.25 -17.68 9.05
C LEU A 127 6.77 -17.58 10.49
N GLU A 128 6.98 -16.42 11.12
CA GLU A 128 6.57 -16.14 12.51
C GLU A 128 5.27 -15.31 12.59
N GLY A 129 4.72 -14.89 11.45
CA GLY A 129 3.50 -14.08 11.38
C GLY A 129 2.29 -14.81 12.00
N ASP A 130 1.48 -14.10 12.76
CA ASP A 130 0.25 -14.60 13.38
C ASP A 130 -0.99 -14.42 12.50
N TYR A 131 -0.82 -13.78 11.33
CA TYR A 131 -1.89 -13.44 10.38
C TYR A 131 -2.98 -12.55 10.98
N LEU A 132 -2.65 -11.83 12.05
CA LEU A 132 -3.48 -10.78 12.63
C LEU A 132 -3.14 -9.41 12.02
N PRO A 133 -4.04 -8.41 12.13
CA PRO A 133 -3.77 -7.06 11.65
C PRO A 133 -2.55 -6.46 12.35
N ILE A 134 -1.64 -5.84 11.59
CA ILE A 134 -0.46 -5.18 12.14
C ILE A 134 -0.90 -3.92 12.89
N ALA A 135 -0.57 -3.83 14.17
CA ALA A 135 -0.83 -2.67 15.02
C ALA A 135 0.32 -1.65 14.94
N TYR A 136 -0.03 -0.36 14.98
CA TYR A 136 0.92 0.76 14.97
C TYR A 136 0.75 1.71 16.14
N SER A 137 0.15 1.25 17.25
CA SER A 137 -0.18 2.09 18.40
C SER A 137 1.05 2.65 19.10
N GLU A 138 2.17 1.91 19.09
CA GLU A 138 3.45 2.39 19.61
C GLU A 138 4.21 3.30 18.62
N THR A 139 3.80 3.33 17.35
CA THR A 139 4.50 4.06 16.31
C THR A 139 3.86 5.42 16.01
N ILE A 140 2.51 5.50 16.03
CA ILE A 140 1.74 6.68 15.63
C ILE A 140 1.55 7.61 16.84
N THR A 141 1.89 8.91 16.67
CA THR A 141 1.82 9.94 17.71
C THR A 141 0.65 10.92 17.56
N ILE A 142 -0.43 10.51 16.87
CA ILE A 142 -1.66 11.32 16.83
C ILE A 142 -2.20 11.40 18.27
N PRO A 143 -2.51 12.61 18.79
CA PRO A 143 -3.02 12.75 20.16
C PRO A 143 -4.28 11.92 20.39
N HIS A 144 -4.41 11.29 21.56
CA HIS A 144 -5.61 10.55 21.91
C HIS A 144 -6.74 11.51 22.28
N PRO A 145 -8.01 11.21 21.92
CA PRO A 145 -9.14 12.04 22.33
C PRO A 145 -9.37 11.92 23.84
N GLN A 146 -9.81 13.00 24.47
CA GLN A 146 -10.17 12.97 25.90
C GLN A 146 -11.44 12.13 26.09
N LYS A 147 -11.35 11.13 26.95
CA LYS A 147 -12.44 10.21 27.29
C LYS A 147 -13.68 10.96 27.78
N GLU A 148 -13.49 11.96 28.61
CA GLU A 148 -14.57 12.75 29.22
C GLU A 148 -15.36 13.52 28.16
N ILE A 149 -14.69 14.07 27.16
CA ILE A 149 -15.33 14.80 26.05
C ILE A 149 -16.14 13.83 25.20
N LEU A 150 -15.56 12.67 24.83
CA LEU A 150 -16.25 11.66 24.06
C LEU A 150 -17.46 11.11 24.80
N ALA A 151 -17.30 10.75 26.07
CA ALA A 151 -18.39 10.22 26.90
C ALA A 151 -19.53 11.23 27.06
N SER A 152 -19.23 12.53 27.25
CA SER A 152 -20.25 13.58 27.33
C SER A 152 -21.04 13.75 26.04
N ALA A 153 -20.46 13.40 24.90
CA ALA A 153 -21.11 13.36 23.58
C ALA A 153 -21.76 12.00 23.28
N GLY A 154 -21.73 11.05 24.22
CA GLY A 154 -22.29 9.70 24.05
C GLY A 154 -21.45 8.78 23.16
N ILE A 155 -20.16 9.05 23.04
CA ILE A 155 -19.22 8.21 22.25
C ILE A 155 -18.36 7.41 23.21
N HIS A 156 -18.52 6.09 23.21
CA HIS A 156 -17.79 5.14 24.05
C HIS A 156 -16.79 4.29 23.25
N SER A 157 -17.07 4.05 21.97
CA SER A 157 -16.18 3.31 21.08
C SER A 157 -16.46 3.62 19.62
N PHE A 158 -15.43 3.48 18.74
CA PHE A 158 -15.59 3.59 17.29
C PHE A 158 -14.47 2.89 16.52
N ILE A 159 -14.75 2.55 15.26
CA ILE A 159 -13.77 2.15 14.25
C ILE A 159 -13.98 2.99 13.01
N ILE A 160 -13.02 3.87 12.72
CA ILE A 160 -12.93 4.68 11.50
C ILE A 160 -12.00 3.99 10.52
N ASP A 161 -12.36 4.01 9.24
CA ASP A 161 -11.54 3.56 8.13
C ASP A 161 -11.01 4.78 7.36
N GLY A 162 -9.71 4.86 7.13
CA GLY A 162 -9.08 6.04 6.56
C GLY A 162 -7.73 5.74 5.92
N GLU A 163 -7.10 6.80 5.43
CA GLU A 163 -5.75 6.79 4.90
C GLU A 163 -4.85 7.65 5.78
N LEU A 164 -3.73 7.10 6.24
CA LEU A 164 -2.72 7.79 7.02
C LEU A 164 -1.75 8.49 6.08
N VAL A 165 -1.55 9.78 6.28
CA VAL A 165 -0.67 10.64 5.48
C VAL A 165 0.06 11.65 6.36
N PRO A 166 1.14 12.26 5.88
CA PRO A 166 1.74 13.41 6.55
C PRO A 166 0.74 14.56 6.67
N PHE A 167 0.88 15.31 7.76
CA PHE A 167 0.03 16.48 8.00
C PHE A 167 0.39 17.65 7.08
N TYR A 168 1.70 17.80 6.76
CA TYR A 168 2.23 18.82 5.89
C TYR A 168 2.60 18.24 4.52
N ASP A 169 2.56 19.07 3.49
CA ASP A 169 2.88 18.65 2.13
C ASP A 169 4.39 18.55 1.85
N ASP A 170 5.23 19.21 2.68
CA ASP A 170 6.69 19.18 2.61
C ASP A 170 7.30 18.16 3.59
N ILE A 171 8.35 17.47 3.16
CA ILE A 171 9.13 16.56 4.01
C ILE A 171 10.18 17.39 4.76
N ARG A 172 10.17 17.31 6.08
CA ARG A 172 11.00 18.13 6.97
C ARG A 172 12.11 17.34 7.62
N GLN A 173 13.22 18.02 7.89
CA GLN A 173 14.28 17.46 8.71
C GLN A 173 13.78 17.13 10.12
N PHE A 174 14.32 16.06 10.70
CA PHE A 174 14.05 15.66 12.08
C PHE A 174 15.33 15.46 12.86
N LYS A 175 15.25 15.60 14.18
CA LYS A 175 16.39 15.28 15.06
C LYS A 175 16.55 13.78 15.18
N ASN A 176 17.76 13.28 14.89
CA ASN A 176 18.12 11.90 15.15
C ASN A 176 19.31 11.82 16.09
N VAL A 177 19.43 10.69 16.78
CA VAL A 177 20.51 10.42 17.72
C VAL A 177 21.41 9.36 17.13
N ARG A 178 22.67 9.74 16.85
CA ARG A 178 23.67 8.81 16.32
C ARG A 178 24.80 8.60 17.30
N ARG A 179 25.34 7.39 17.32
CA ARG A 179 26.56 7.09 18.08
C ARG A 179 27.77 7.16 17.13
N MET A 180 28.63 8.16 17.35
CA MET A 180 29.86 8.34 16.59
C MET A 180 31.05 8.43 17.55
N ASN A 181 32.09 7.63 17.29
CA ASN A 181 33.34 7.58 18.10
C ASN A 181 33.06 7.39 19.62
N GLY A 182 32.05 6.56 19.97
CA GLY A 182 31.69 6.31 21.35
C GLY A 182 30.83 7.39 22.02
N GLN A 183 30.61 8.52 21.38
CA GLN A 183 29.77 9.62 21.86
C GLN A 183 28.38 9.59 21.19
N THR A 184 27.39 9.97 21.95
CA THR A 184 26.03 10.16 21.41
C THR A 184 25.88 11.61 20.96
N ILE A 185 25.56 11.83 19.70
CA ILE A 185 25.36 13.16 19.10
C ILE A 185 23.98 13.30 18.51
N GLU A 186 23.38 14.48 18.62
CA GLU A 186 22.18 14.84 17.87
C GLU A 186 22.56 15.35 16.49
N VAL A 187 21.86 14.86 15.47
CA VAL A 187 22.04 15.29 14.08
C VAL A 187 20.68 15.60 13.46
N MET A 188 20.65 16.57 12.54
CA MET A 188 19.47 16.86 11.75
C MET A 188 19.53 16.04 10.46
N GLU A 189 18.46 15.31 10.17
CA GLU A 189 18.38 14.41 9.02
C GLU A 189 17.05 14.58 8.29
N TYR A 190 17.05 14.32 6.98
CA TYR A 190 15.83 14.05 6.23
C TYR A 190 15.50 12.57 6.34
N PRO A 191 14.20 12.19 6.47
CA PRO A 191 13.80 10.81 6.25
C PRO A 191 14.25 10.34 4.86
N VAL A 192 14.60 9.07 4.75
CA VAL A 192 14.90 8.44 3.45
C VAL A 192 13.57 8.25 2.72
N ALA A 193 13.02 9.32 2.21
CA ALA A 193 11.71 9.36 1.54
C ALA A 193 11.73 10.42 0.45
N ASP A 194 11.22 10.07 -0.72
CA ASP A 194 11.09 10.97 -1.89
C ASP A 194 9.66 11.45 -2.10
N THR A 195 8.69 10.78 -1.50
CA THR A 195 7.25 11.09 -1.56
C THR A 195 6.58 11.07 -0.19
N GLN A 196 5.38 11.65 -0.10
CA GLN A 196 4.57 11.63 1.12
C GLN A 196 4.20 10.19 1.54
N LEU A 197 3.89 9.34 0.58
CA LEU A 197 3.64 7.92 0.83
C LEU A 197 4.88 7.23 1.41
N ASN A 198 6.06 7.47 0.81
CA ASN A 198 7.32 6.89 1.28
C ASN A 198 7.69 7.40 2.67
N LEU A 199 7.41 8.68 2.98
CA LEU A 199 7.58 9.22 4.33
C LEU A 199 6.71 8.48 5.35
N THR A 200 5.42 8.32 5.06
CA THR A 200 4.50 7.59 5.94
C THR A 200 4.93 6.15 6.13
N THR A 201 5.31 5.48 5.04
CA THR A 201 5.82 4.10 5.08
C THR A 201 7.12 3.99 5.89
N SER A 202 8.02 4.96 5.75
CA SER A 202 9.28 5.00 6.53
C SER A 202 9.03 5.19 8.03
N ILE A 203 8.06 6.04 8.39
CA ILE A 203 7.63 6.23 9.79
C ILE A 203 7.04 4.95 10.35
N LEU A 204 6.12 4.30 9.62
CA LEU A 204 5.47 3.06 10.08
C LEU A 204 6.44 1.87 10.16
N GLY A 205 7.48 1.85 9.36
CA GLY A 205 8.54 0.81 9.38
C GLY A 205 9.69 1.08 10.33
N ALA A 206 9.72 2.24 10.98
CA ALA A 206 10.78 2.59 11.94
C ALA A 206 10.48 2.02 13.34
N LEU A 207 11.55 1.84 14.13
CA LEU A 207 11.38 1.56 15.55
C LEU A 207 10.65 2.74 16.23
N PRO A 208 9.85 2.51 17.29
CA PRO A 208 9.01 3.54 17.92
C PRO A 208 9.75 4.85 18.24
N ASP A 209 10.92 4.80 18.87
CA ASP A 209 11.71 5.99 19.21
C ASP A 209 12.11 6.82 17.98
N LEU A 210 12.47 6.18 16.88
CA LEU A 210 12.81 6.86 15.64
C LEU A 210 11.56 7.41 14.96
N ALA A 211 10.48 6.63 14.92
CA ALA A 211 9.20 7.05 14.38
C ALA A 211 8.65 8.29 15.10
N HIS A 212 8.76 8.35 16.42
CA HIS A 212 8.34 9.50 17.22
C HIS A 212 9.17 10.75 16.88
N ARG A 213 10.51 10.65 16.83
CA ARG A 213 11.36 11.78 16.41
C ARG A 213 11.04 12.29 15.01
N MET A 214 10.77 11.37 14.07
CA MET A 214 10.36 11.77 12.71
C MET A 214 9.02 12.53 12.73
N GLN A 215 8.08 12.14 13.58
CA GLN A 215 6.77 12.77 13.69
C GLN A 215 6.76 14.09 14.47
N GLU A 216 7.79 14.45 15.22
CA GLU A 216 7.93 15.79 15.82
C GLU A 216 7.89 16.89 14.77
N THR A 217 8.52 16.67 13.61
CA THR A 217 8.57 17.62 12.50
C THR A 217 7.69 17.22 11.32
N ASN A 218 7.41 15.94 11.14
CA ASN A 218 6.57 15.38 10.10
C ASN A 218 5.34 14.66 10.70
N PRO A 219 4.47 15.37 11.43
CA PRO A 219 3.32 14.77 12.08
C PRO A 219 2.38 14.10 11.07
N LEU A 220 1.67 13.06 11.50
CA LEU A 220 0.72 12.33 10.67
C LEU A 220 -0.72 12.77 10.93
N LYS A 221 -1.59 12.60 9.94
CA LYS A 221 -3.06 12.76 10.03
C LYS A 221 -3.77 11.60 9.34
N ILE A 222 -5.03 11.39 9.70
CA ILE A 222 -5.91 10.40 9.10
C ILE A 222 -6.93 11.12 8.23
N MET A 223 -7.02 10.74 6.96
CA MET A 223 -8.06 11.14 6.03
C MET A 223 -9.16 10.09 6.06
N ALA A 224 -10.17 10.31 6.89
CA ALA A 224 -11.28 9.37 7.13
C ALA A 224 -12.25 9.37 5.95
N PHE A 225 -12.70 8.19 5.55
CA PHE A 225 -13.64 8.05 4.43
C PHE A 225 -14.75 7.02 4.68
N ASP A 226 -14.74 6.33 5.81
CA ASP A 226 -15.83 5.45 6.27
C ASP A 226 -15.77 5.24 7.79
N VAL A 227 -16.87 4.78 8.37
CA VAL A 227 -16.95 4.33 9.75
C VAL A 227 -17.67 2.99 9.81
N ILE A 228 -17.09 2.03 10.56
CA ILE A 228 -17.55 0.65 10.57
C ILE A 228 -18.35 0.35 11.83
N MET A 229 -18.00 0.99 12.94
CA MET A 229 -18.63 0.79 14.25
C MET A 229 -18.70 2.10 15.03
N ILE A 230 -19.78 2.30 15.78
CA ILE A 230 -19.90 3.32 16.84
C ILE A 230 -20.62 2.68 18.02
N ASN A 231 -20.09 2.84 19.24
CA ASN A 231 -20.67 2.34 20.50
C ASN A 231 -21.04 0.85 20.46
N GLY A 232 -20.22 0.03 19.82
CA GLY A 232 -20.47 -1.40 19.66
C GLY A 232 -21.51 -1.74 18.56
N GLU A 233 -22.22 -0.75 17.99
CA GLU A 233 -23.11 -0.99 16.84
C GLU A 233 -22.30 -1.18 15.57
N ASP A 234 -22.43 -2.35 14.95
CA ASP A 234 -21.86 -2.69 13.65
C ASP A 234 -22.64 -1.99 12.53
N LEU A 235 -22.01 -1.00 11.91
CA LEU A 235 -22.59 -0.21 10.82
C LEU A 235 -22.31 -0.78 9.43
N SER A 236 -21.55 -1.87 9.31
CA SER A 236 -21.10 -2.43 8.03
C SER A 236 -22.25 -2.75 7.07
N ASN A 237 -23.39 -3.20 7.59
CA ASN A 237 -24.57 -3.52 6.79
C ASN A 237 -25.45 -2.29 6.45
N LYS A 238 -25.13 -1.11 7.00
CA LYS A 238 -25.86 0.12 6.67
C LYS A 238 -25.39 0.67 5.32
N PRO A 239 -26.25 1.36 4.56
CA PRO A 239 -25.83 2.10 3.36
C PRO A 239 -24.71 3.09 3.64
N LEU A 240 -23.78 3.28 2.70
CA LEU A 240 -22.67 4.23 2.84
C LEU A 240 -23.14 5.63 3.24
N ARG A 241 -24.25 6.12 2.69
CA ARG A 241 -24.82 7.43 3.06
C ARG A 241 -25.09 7.56 4.56
N VAL A 242 -25.55 6.50 5.20
CA VAL A 242 -25.80 6.47 6.66
C VAL A 242 -24.46 6.46 7.41
N ARG A 243 -23.50 5.67 6.96
CA ARG A 243 -22.17 5.62 7.57
C ARG A 243 -21.44 6.97 7.45
N LEU A 244 -21.55 7.66 6.31
CA LEU A 244 -20.96 9.01 6.13
C LEU A 244 -21.57 10.05 7.06
N VAL A 245 -22.89 10.04 7.30
CA VAL A 245 -23.52 10.94 8.27
C VAL A 245 -22.97 10.66 9.67
N ASN A 246 -22.88 9.40 10.07
CA ASN A 246 -22.30 9.00 11.35
C ASN A 246 -20.84 9.41 11.46
N LEU A 247 -20.05 9.22 10.40
CA LEU A 247 -18.66 9.65 10.35
C LEU A 247 -18.53 11.17 10.54
N MET A 248 -19.33 11.96 9.82
CA MET A 248 -19.30 13.44 9.94
C MET A 248 -19.65 13.91 11.35
N ASN A 249 -20.65 13.31 11.98
CA ASN A 249 -21.03 13.59 13.35
C ASN A 249 -19.89 13.24 14.32
N LEU A 250 -19.29 12.06 14.19
CA LEU A 250 -18.15 11.62 14.99
C LEU A 250 -16.94 12.56 14.81
N LEU A 251 -16.61 12.94 13.57
CA LEU A 251 -15.51 13.86 13.29
C LEU A 251 -15.77 15.27 13.87
N SER A 252 -17.02 15.72 13.92
CA SER A 252 -17.36 17.00 14.57
C SER A 252 -17.06 16.98 16.07
N ILE A 253 -17.29 15.85 16.73
CA ILE A 253 -16.96 15.65 18.14
C ILE A 253 -15.45 15.53 18.32
N LEU A 254 -14.76 14.73 17.50
CA LEU A 254 -13.31 14.57 17.56
C LEU A 254 -12.55 15.89 17.42
N ARG A 255 -13.05 16.84 16.63
CA ARG A 255 -12.46 18.17 16.48
C ARG A 255 -12.45 18.99 17.79
N THR A 256 -13.32 18.69 18.73
CA THR A 256 -13.37 19.36 20.05
C THR A 256 -12.41 18.71 21.06
N THR A 257 -11.75 17.64 20.68
CA THR A 257 -10.76 16.91 21.49
C THR A 257 -9.32 17.30 21.11
N SER A 258 -8.33 16.73 21.81
CA SER A 258 -6.90 16.87 21.47
C SER A 258 -6.54 16.34 20.08
N VAL A 259 -7.36 15.45 19.50
CA VAL A 259 -7.19 15.00 18.10
C VAL A 259 -7.31 16.15 17.12
N SER A 260 -8.23 17.13 17.41
CA SER A 260 -8.42 18.35 16.63
C SER A 260 -8.50 18.09 15.11
N ASN A 261 -7.55 18.62 14.34
CA ASN A 261 -7.49 18.51 12.88
C ASN A 261 -6.63 17.31 12.39
N ARG A 262 -6.24 16.39 13.29
CA ARG A 262 -5.43 15.20 12.91
C ARG A 262 -6.26 14.05 12.35
N VAL A 263 -7.59 14.12 12.46
CA VAL A 263 -8.53 13.20 11.79
C VAL A 263 -9.53 14.06 11.01
N GLN A 264 -9.50 13.96 9.70
CA GLN A 264 -10.28 14.79 8.79
C GLN A 264 -11.09 13.94 7.83
N LEU A 265 -12.24 14.46 7.38
CA LEU A 265 -12.98 13.83 6.30
C LEU A 265 -12.21 14.01 4.98
N VAL A 266 -12.10 12.94 4.19
CA VAL A 266 -11.59 13.04 2.82
C VAL A 266 -12.48 13.99 2.00
N LYS A 267 -11.88 14.75 1.08
CA LYS A 267 -12.67 15.60 0.17
C LYS A 267 -13.60 14.73 -0.66
N GLN A 268 -14.83 15.21 -0.86
CA GLN A 268 -15.86 14.45 -1.56
C GLN A 268 -16.79 15.36 -2.36
N GLU A 269 -17.35 14.84 -3.44
CA GLU A 269 -18.23 15.54 -4.36
C GLU A 269 -19.37 14.65 -4.84
N LEU A 270 -20.60 15.17 -4.77
CA LEU A 270 -21.81 14.44 -5.15
C LEU A 270 -22.32 14.79 -6.54
N VAL A 271 -22.20 16.07 -6.92
CA VAL A 271 -22.83 16.65 -8.11
C VAL A 271 -21.85 16.77 -9.28
N ALA A 272 -20.78 17.52 -9.10
CA ALA A 272 -19.80 17.83 -10.13
C ALA A 272 -18.59 16.87 -10.09
N LYS A 273 -18.84 15.55 -10.11
CA LYS A 273 -17.81 14.52 -9.88
C LYS A 273 -16.69 14.54 -10.91
N GLU A 274 -16.99 14.75 -12.20
CA GLU A 274 -15.98 14.86 -13.24
C GLU A 274 -15.07 16.08 -13.05
N GLN A 275 -15.65 17.24 -12.74
CA GLN A 275 -14.88 18.44 -12.44
C GLN A 275 -14.03 18.25 -11.18
N PHE A 276 -14.57 17.60 -10.15
CA PHE A 276 -13.84 17.26 -8.93
C PHE A 276 -12.64 16.37 -9.25
N TYR A 277 -12.82 15.32 -10.07
CA TYR A 277 -11.73 14.48 -10.55
C TYR A 277 -10.68 15.28 -11.31
N GLN A 278 -11.08 16.13 -12.27
CA GLN A 278 -10.14 16.96 -13.03
C GLN A 278 -9.35 17.92 -12.13
N ASN A 279 -10.00 18.52 -11.14
CA ASN A 279 -9.33 19.40 -10.18
C ASN A 279 -8.26 18.65 -9.36
N ILE A 280 -8.53 17.40 -8.95
CA ILE A 280 -7.56 16.55 -8.25
C ILE A 280 -6.37 16.24 -9.18
N ILE A 281 -6.64 15.84 -10.42
CA ILE A 281 -5.58 15.53 -11.40
C ILE A 281 -4.71 16.75 -11.69
N ASN A 282 -5.32 17.90 -11.92
CA ASN A 282 -4.60 19.15 -12.18
C ASN A 282 -3.75 19.61 -10.99
N ALA A 283 -4.14 19.25 -9.77
CA ALA A 283 -3.36 19.48 -8.56
C ALA A 283 -2.28 18.42 -8.31
N GLY A 284 -2.09 17.45 -9.23
CA GLY A 284 -1.12 16.37 -9.08
C GLY A 284 -1.57 15.18 -8.23
N GLY A 285 -2.85 15.12 -7.84
CA GLY A 285 -3.41 14.02 -7.04
C GLY A 285 -3.61 12.74 -7.84
N GLU A 286 -3.85 11.62 -7.14
CA GLU A 286 -3.94 10.28 -7.73
C GLU A 286 -5.26 10.03 -8.49
N GLY A 287 -6.31 10.80 -8.18
CA GLY A 287 -7.65 10.64 -8.75
C GLY A 287 -8.73 10.54 -7.69
N CYS A 288 -9.80 9.81 -7.96
CA CYS A 288 -10.91 9.63 -7.01
C CYS A 288 -11.37 8.17 -6.90
N VAL A 289 -12.14 7.90 -5.86
CA VAL A 289 -12.90 6.66 -5.71
C VAL A 289 -14.39 7.01 -5.78
N LEU A 290 -15.07 6.46 -6.78
CA LEU A 290 -16.52 6.55 -6.93
C LEU A 290 -17.15 5.45 -6.06
N LYS A 291 -18.03 5.82 -5.14
CA LYS A 291 -18.62 4.92 -4.16
C LYS A 291 -20.14 4.95 -4.28
N ASP A 292 -20.77 3.77 -4.32
CA ASP A 292 -22.24 3.66 -4.27
C ASP A 292 -22.72 3.98 -2.86
N LEU A 293 -23.52 5.05 -2.75
CA LEU A 293 -24.10 5.55 -1.49
C LEU A 293 -25.09 4.58 -0.84
N ASN A 294 -25.61 3.62 -1.59
CA ASN A 294 -26.55 2.62 -1.09
C ASN A 294 -25.83 1.33 -0.65
N SER A 295 -24.54 1.20 -0.91
CA SER A 295 -23.81 -0.03 -0.66
C SER A 295 -23.48 -0.26 0.82
N PRO A 296 -23.51 -1.52 1.29
CA PRO A 296 -22.95 -1.91 2.56
C PRO A 296 -21.39 -1.91 2.50
N TYR A 297 -20.76 -2.05 3.64
CA TYR A 297 -19.31 -2.28 3.75
C TYR A 297 -19.03 -3.80 3.71
N THR A 298 -18.76 -4.32 2.52
CA THR A 298 -18.66 -5.79 2.30
C THR A 298 -17.28 -6.37 2.59
N GLY A 299 -16.26 -5.51 2.74
CA GLY A 299 -14.87 -5.96 2.89
C GLY A 299 -14.27 -6.62 1.63
N LYS A 300 -14.89 -6.43 0.48
CA LYS A 300 -14.53 -7.10 -0.78
C LYS A 300 -14.29 -6.09 -1.91
N ARG A 301 -13.82 -6.60 -3.04
CA ARG A 301 -13.78 -5.88 -4.33
C ARG A 301 -14.99 -6.30 -5.16
N ASP A 302 -16.13 -5.70 -4.89
CA ASP A 302 -17.44 -6.08 -5.46
C ASP A 302 -18.00 -5.07 -6.49
N GLY A 303 -17.26 -4.01 -6.79
CA GLY A 303 -17.70 -2.96 -7.71
C GLY A 303 -18.48 -1.82 -7.06
N ASN A 304 -18.86 -1.90 -5.80
CA ASN A 304 -19.50 -0.81 -5.06
C ASN A 304 -18.59 0.40 -4.85
N TRP A 305 -17.28 0.18 -4.92
CA TRP A 305 -16.25 1.19 -4.97
C TRP A 305 -15.44 1.03 -6.24
N VAL A 306 -15.31 2.10 -7.03
CA VAL A 306 -14.59 2.09 -8.30
C VAL A 306 -13.54 3.19 -8.30
N LYS A 307 -12.27 2.86 -8.46
CA LYS A 307 -11.19 3.84 -8.53
C LYS A 307 -11.05 4.36 -9.97
N ALA A 308 -11.13 5.68 -10.10
CA ALA A 308 -10.73 6.45 -11.26
C ALA A 308 -9.38 7.08 -10.93
N LYS A 309 -8.32 6.44 -11.39
CA LYS A 309 -6.97 6.97 -11.26
C LYS A 309 -6.68 7.93 -12.40
N ARG A 310 -5.65 8.79 -12.20
CA ARG A 310 -5.00 9.48 -13.27
C ARG A 310 -4.60 8.44 -14.31
N THR A 311 -5.37 8.35 -15.37
CA THR A 311 -4.87 7.77 -16.60
C THR A 311 -4.07 8.89 -17.22
N VAL A 312 -2.79 8.69 -17.39
CA VAL A 312 -2.01 9.55 -18.26
C VAL A 312 -2.53 9.28 -19.64
N SER A 313 -3.61 9.98 -20.05
CA SER A 313 -4.10 9.90 -21.44
C SER A 313 -2.97 10.42 -22.32
N GLY A 314 -2.35 9.56 -23.07
CA GLY A 314 -1.11 9.81 -23.76
C GLY A 314 0.12 9.25 -23.05
N SER A 315 -0.02 8.48 -21.95
CA SER A 315 1.10 7.74 -21.40
C SER A 315 1.60 6.72 -22.42
N ILE A 316 2.91 6.54 -22.37
CA ILE A 316 3.66 5.44 -22.97
C ILE A 316 2.90 4.12 -22.87
N LEU A 317 2.23 3.90 -21.75
CA LEU A 317 1.55 2.68 -21.38
C LEU A 317 0.21 2.50 -22.10
N GLU A 318 -0.41 3.55 -22.65
CA GLU A 318 -1.69 3.46 -23.38
C GLU A 318 -1.56 3.41 -24.92
N LYS A 319 -0.41 3.81 -25.49
CA LYS A 319 -0.27 3.97 -26.95
C LYS A 319 0.44 2.83 -27.67
N GLU A 320 1.25 2.02 -26.99
CA GLU A 320 1.96 0.92 -27.63
C GLU A 320 1.57 -0.42 -27.01
N SER A 321 0.62 -1.09 -27.61
CA SER A 321 0.32 -2.51 -27.45
C SER A 321 0.39 -3.08 -26.02
N GLY A 322 -0.46 -2.61 -25.11
CA GLY A 322 -0.73 -3.35 -23.86
C GLY A 322 0.08 -2.95 -22.65
N ASP A 323 0.29 -1.66 -22.44
CA ASP A 323 0.64 -1.08 -21.14
C ASP A 323 1.99 -1.52 -20.52
N THR A 324 3.03 -1.79 -21.31
CA THR A 324 4.31 -2.27 -20.78
C THR A 324 5.51 -1.56 -21.40
N ILE A 325 6.61 -1.47 -20.63
CA ILE A 325 7.90 -0.94 -21.08
C ILE A 325 8.92 -2.09 -21.02
N ASP A 326 9.71 -2.26 -22.08
CA ASP A 326 10.91 -3.10 -22.03
C ASP A 326 12.05 -2.31 -21.39
N ALA A 327 12.57 -2.82 -20.27
CA ALA A 327 13.71 -2.23 -19.56
C ALA A 327 14.68 -3.34 -19.14
N PHE A 328 15.95 -2.97 -18.93
CA PHE A 328 16.99 -3.94 -18.56
C PHE A 328 17.52 -3.70 -17.17
N VAL A 329 18.03 -4.76 -16.52
CA VAL A 329 18.59 -4.70 -15.18
C VAL A 329 19.89 -3.90 -15.19
N ILE A 330 19.92 -2.83 -14.39
CA ILE A 330 21.09 -1.92 -14.24
C ILE A 330 21.75 -2.04 -12.86
N GLY A 331 21.06 -2.59 -11.87
CA GLY A 331 21.54 -2.69 -10.51
C GLY A 331 20.59 -3.47 -9.60
N PHE A 332 20.89 -3.41 -8.31
CA PHE A 332 20.10 -4.10 -7.30
C PHE A 332 20.09 -3.35 -5.96
N LYS A 333 19.20 -3.74 -5.06
CA LYS A 333 19.20 -3.35 -3.65
C LYS A 333 19.33 -4.57 -2.76
N GLU A 334 20.17 -4.48 -1.75
CA GLU A 334 20.32 -5.50 -0.71
C GLU A 334 19.16 -5.42 0.29
N GLY A 335 18.82 -6.56 0.89
CA GLY A 335 17.86 -6.62 1.98
C GLY A 335 18.35 -5.93 3.24
N ASN A 336 17.46 -5.22 3.91
CA ASN A 336 17.80 -4.50 5.13
C ASN A 336 18.22 -5.48 6.25
N ARG A 337 19.19 -5.03 7.07
CA ARG A 337 19.62 -5.78 8.26
C ARG A 337 18.45 -6.00 9.22
N GLY A 338 18.37 -7.19 9.81
CA GLY A 338 17.32 -7.58 10.72
C GLY A 338 16.01 -7.96 10.02
N THR A 339 16.01 -8.11 8.70
CA THR A 339 14.86 -8.63 7.95
C THR A 339 15.14 -10.04 7.42
N ASN A 340 14.08 -10.75 7.02
CA ASN A 340 14.19 -12.05 6.36
C ASN A 340 14.89 -12.00 4.97
N LEU A 341 15.20 -10.79 4.49
CA LEU A 341 15.92 -10.56 3.25
C LEU A 341 17.39 -10.13 3.49
N GLU A 342 17.84 -10.07 4.73
CA GLU A 342 19.24 -9.76 5.04
C GLU A 342 20.18 -10.73 4.35
N GLY A 343 21.17 -10.19 3.66
CA GLY A 343 22.16 -10.97 2.91
C GLY A 343 21.68 -11.47 1.54
N LEU A 344 20.51 -11.03 1.07
CA LEU A 344 19.96 -11.35 -0.24
C LEU A 344 19.73 -10.09 -1.09
N VAL A 345 19.62 -10.27 -2.41
CA VAL A 345 19.11 -9.26 -3.33
C VAL A 345 17.63 -9.04 -3.05
N ALA A 346 17.26 -7.85 -2.56
CA ALA A 346 15.88 -7.51 -2.20
C ALA A 346 15.10 -6.92 -3.37
N ALA A 347 15.74 -6.20 -4.27
CA ALA A 347 15.12 -5.59 -5.43
C ALA A 347 16.10 -5.46 -6.58
N LEU A 348 15.58 -5.40 -7.81
CA LEU A 348 16.33 -5.08 -9.01
C LEU A 348 15.98 -3.67 -9.50
N ASP A 349 16.98 -2.94 -9.92
CA ASP A 349 16.84 -1.65 -10.58
C ASP A 349 16.86 -1.85 -12.10
N PHE A 350 15.89 -1.23 -12.78
CA PHE A 350 15.73 -1.34 -14.23
C PHE A 350 15.93 0.01 -14.91
N GLY A 351 16.52 0.01 -16.09
CA GLY A 351 16.80 1.21 -16.86
C GLY A 351 16.45 1.07 -18.35
N THR A 352 16.39 2.23 -19.00
CA THR A 352 16.26 2.38 -20.45
C THR A 352 17.30 3.39 -20.93
N TYR A 353 17.79 3.26 -22.16
CA TYR A 353 18.61 4.30 -22.77
C TYR A 353 17.74 5.50 -23.15
N LEU A 354 18.29 6.72 -22.97
CA LEU A 354 17.62 7.95 -23.38
C LEU A 354 17.99 8.30 -24.83
N LEU A 355 16.97 8.67 -25.58
CA LEU A 355 17.10 9.25 -26.94
C LEU A 355 16.67 10.71 -26.93
N ASP A 356 17.22 11.50 -27.81
CA ASP A 356 16.71 12.81 -28.20
C ASP A 356 15.52 12.67 -29.17
N ASP A 357 14.96 13.79 -29.63
CA ASP A 357 13.80 13.78 -30.53
C ASP A 357 14.14 13.29 -31.95
N GLU A 358 15.41 13.28 -32.32
CA GLU A 358 15.96 12.78 -33.58
C GLU A 358 16.39 11.30 -33.52
N ASP A 359 16.07 10.60 -32.43
CA ASP A 359 16.39 9.19 -32.18
C ASP A 359 17.88 8.90 -31.97
N ASN A 360 18.71 9.90 -31.60
CA ASN A 360 20.09 9.68 -31.21
C ASN A 360 20.18 9.43 -29.70
N TYR A 361 21.19 8.66 -29.28
CA TYR A 361 21.47 8.50 -27.85
C TYR A 361 21.89 9.83 -27.21
N ILE A 362 21.24 10.18 -26.11
CA ILE A 362 21.73 11.23 -25.23
C ILE A 362 22.93 10.66 -24.48
N THR A 363 24.07 11.37 -24.57
CA THR A 363 25.33 10.91 -23.98
C THR A 363 25.79 11.83 -22.84
N ASP A 364 26.57 11.27 -21.92
CA ASP A 364 27.29 12.04 -20.89
C ASP A 364 28.53 12.76 -21.48
N ASP A 365 29.27 13.46 -20.62
CA ASP A 365 30.49 14.20 -20.99
C ASP A 365 31.62 13.30 -21.53
N LEU A 366 31.52 11.98 -21.33
CA LEU A 366 32.47 10.98 -21.85
C LEU A 366 31.96 10.31 -23.15
N GLY A 367 30.82 10.73 -23.67
CA GLY A 367 30.21 10.17 -24.86
C GLY A 367 29.51 8.81 -24.63
N MET A 368 29.28 8.43 -23.36
CA MET A 368 28.55 7.19 -23.02
C MET A 368 27.05 7.44 -23.01
N PRO A 369 26.22 6.53 -23.56
CA PRO A 369 24.79 6.65 -23.53
C PRO A 369 24.24 6.75 -22.10
N ILE A 370 23.37 7.73 -21.84
CA ILE A 370 22.72 7.90 -20.54
C ILE A 370 21.64 6.84 -20.37
N ILE A 371 21.71 6.14 -19.23
CA ILE A 371 20.70 5.19 -18.81
C ILE A 371 19.78 5.85 -17.78
N HIS A 372 18.50 5.96 -18.10
CA HIS A 372 17.48 6.42 -17.16
C HIS A 372 17.00 5.26 -16.28
N HIS A 373 17.07 5.42 -14.97
CA HIS A 373 16.54 4.47 -14.00
C HIS A 373 15.00 4.56 -13.97
N ILE A 374 14.31 3.63 -14.63
CA ILE A 374 12.86 3.67 -14.82
C ILE A 374 12.08 3.02 -13.69
N ALA A 375 12.60 1.99 -13.03
CA ALA A 375 11.89 1.27 -11.97
C ALA A 375 12.83 0.56 -11.00
N THR A 376 12.37 0.41 -9.75
CA THR A 376 12.91 -0.55 -8.77
C THR A 376 11.81 -1.57 -8.45
N ILE A 377 12.06 -2.85 -8.64
CA ILE A 377 11.09 -3.93 -8.47
C ILE A 377 11.56 -4.91 -7.41
N ALA A 378 10.68 -5.19 -6.44
CA ALA A 378 10.95 -6.04 -5.28
C ALA A 378 10.08 -7.31 -5.18
N GLY A 379 9.18 -7.55 -6.15
CA GLY A 379 8.19 -8.64 -6.11
C GLY A 379 8.74 -10.02 -6.47
N PHE A 380 9.86 -10.45 -5.87
CA PHE A 380 10.51 -11.74 -6.14
C PHE A 380 10.25 -12.75 -5.02
N THR A 381 10.16 -14.02 -5.37
CA THR A 381 10.14 -15.15 -4.43
C THR A 381 11.50 -15.31 -3.75
N LEU A 382 11.56 -16.06 -2.64
CA LEU A 382 12.84 -16.33 -1.97
C LEU A 382 13.80 -17.08 -2.89
N GLU A 383 13.32 -18.09 -3.62
CA GLU A 383 14.10 -18.87 -4.58
C GLU A 383 14.71 -17.98 -5.69
N GLU A 384 13.93 -17.05 -6.23
CA GLU A 384 14.44 -16.07 -7.21
C GLU A 384 15.51 -15.16 -6.58
N ARG A 385 15.35 -14.72 -5.33
CA ARG A 385 16.34 -13.91 -4.61
C ARG A 385 17.63 -14.66 -4.38
N GLU A 386 17.54 -15.93 -3.96
CA GLU A 386 18.70 -16.80 -3.80
C GLU A 386 19.43 -16.99 -5.13
N SER A 387 18.72 -17.20 -6.24
CA SER A 387 19.33 -17.34 -7.58
C SER A 387 19.97 -16.04 -8.09
N MET A 388 19.47 -14.89 -7.68
CA MET A 388 20.01 -13.57 -8.01
C MET A 388 21.22 -13.20 -7.14
N THR A 389 21.35 -13.77 -5.94
CA THR A 389 22.35 -13.38 -4.96
C THR A 389 23.63 -14.20 -5.11
N VAL A 390 24.75 -13.52 -5.16
CA VAL A 390 26.08 -14.10 -5.00
C VAL A 390 26.83 -13.31 -3.93
N LYS A 391 27.98 -13.83 -3.46
CA LYS A 391 28.89 -13.08 -2.61
C LYS A 391 30.08 -12.61 -3.44
N ASP A 392 30.47 -11.35 -3.25
CA ASP A 392 31.72 -10.83 -3.81
C ASP A 392 32.94 -11.38 -3.04
N PRO A 393 34.17 -11.14 -3.49
CA PRO A 393 35.37 -11.63 -2.80
C PRO A 393 35.51 -11.14 -1.35
N ASP A 394 34.90 -10.02 -1.00
CA ASP A 394 34.89 -9.44 0.35
C ASP A 394 33.72 -9.95 1.21
N GLY A 395 32.89 -10.84 0.66
CA GLY A 395 31.75 -11.46 1.33
C GLY A 395 30.47 -10.62 1.34
N ASN A 396 30.43 -9.48 0.63
CA ASN A 396 29.24 -8.65 0.51
C ASN A 396 28.25 -9.25 -0.49
N VAL A 397 26.98 -8.84 -0.37
CA VAL A 397 25.94 -9.21 -1.33
C VAL A 397 26.27 -8.57 -2.69
N ALA A 398 26.18 -9.38 -3.73
CA ALA A 398 26.32 -8.93 -5.10
C ALA A 398 25.25 -9.59 -5.98
N LEU A 399 24.90 -8.91 -7.06
CA LEU A 399 23.99 -9.47 -8.04
C LEU A 399 24.72 -10.48 -8.93
N ASN A 400 24.13 -11.65 -9.12
CA ASN A 400 24.61 -12.62 -10.07
C ASN A 400 24.72 -12.00 -11.48
N ARG A 401 25.91 -12.07 -12.09
CA ARG A 401 26.22 -11.41 -13.36
C ARG A 401 25.25 -11.75 -14.51
N SER A 402 24.62 -12.94 -14.47
CA SER A 402 23.64 -13.34 -15.49
C SER A 402 22.36 -12.50 -15.49
N TYR A 403 22.12 -11.69 -14.45
CA TYR A 403 20.96 -10.82 -14.36
C TYR A 403 21.23 -9.41 -14.92
N TYR A 404 22.46 -8.94 -14.94
CA TYR A 404 22.79 -7.64 -15.55
C TYR A 404 22.44 -7.65 -17.04
N ASN A 405 21.90 -6.54 -17.53
CA ASN A 405 21.43 -6.33 -18.91
C ASN A 405 20.29 -7.28 -19.34
N ARG A 406 19.75 -8.13 -18.43
CA ARG A 406 18.58 -8.94 -18.73
C ARG A 406 17.38 -8.03 -18.92
N VAL A 407 16.67 -8.20 -20.03
CA VAL A 407 15.48 -7.40 -20.36
C VAL A 407 14.23 -8.01 -19.73
N ALA A 408 13.39 -7.14 -19.20
CA ALA A 408 12.06 -7.49 -18.72
C ALA A 408 11.00 -6.56 -19.33
N GLU A 409 9.86 -7.09 -19.61
CA GLU A 409 8.63 -6.34 -19.87
C GLU A 409 8.03 -5.93 -18.52
N ILE A 410 8.01 -4.62 -18.26
CA ILE A 410 7.60 -4.03 -16.99
C ILE A 410 6.26 -3.30 -17.15
N ASP A 411 5.35 -3.54 -16.23
CA ASP A 411 4.10 -2.80 -16.07
C ASP A 411 4.22 -1.87 -14.84
N GLY A 412 3.66 -0.67 -14.93
CA GLY A 412 3.62 0.29 -13.82
C GLY A 412 2.36 1.11 -13.85
N GLN A 413 2.02 1.74 -12.72
CA GLN A 413 0.75 2.46 -12.60
C GLN A 413 0.84 3.93 -12.98
N ASP A 414 1.96 4.58 -12.68
CA ASP A 414 2.19 6.02 -12.91
C ASP A 414 3.69 6.30 -13.02
N ILE A 415 4.07 7.42 -13.62
CA ILE A 415 5.44 7.93 -13.59
C ILE A 415 5.51 9.08 -12.58
N SER A 416 6.45 8.99 -11.64
CA SER A 416 6.71 10.03 -10.65
C SER A 416 7.20 11.32 -11.30
N SER A 417 6.60 12.46 -10.97
CA SER A 417 6.99 13.77 -11.48
C SER A 417 8.37 14.24 -11.00
N LYS A 418 8.91 13.67 -9.92
CA LYS A 418 10.20 14.06 -9.35
C LYS A 418 11.40 13.37 -9.99
N ASN A 419 11.26 12.09 -10.28
CA ASN A 419 12.39 11.25 -10.73
C ASN A 419 12.08 10.45 -11.99
N TYR A 420 10.91 10.66 -12.58
CA TYR A 420 10.44 10.02 -13.81
C TYR A 420 10.47 8.49 -13.77
N ARG A 421 10.24 7.90 -12.57
CA ARG A 421 10.22 6.45 -12.36
C ARG A 421 8.79 5.93 -12.30
N LEU A 422 8.61 4.69 -12.76
CA LEU A 422 7.36 3.97 -12.64
C LEU A 422 7.04 3.67 -11.17
N ALA A 423 5.85 4.09 -10.73
CA ALA A 423 5.30 3.69 -9.45
C ALA A 423 4.66 2.30 -9.56
N HIS A 424 4.80 1.50 -8.48
CA HIS A 424 4.23 0.14 -8.40
C HIS A 424 4.60 -0.77 -9.58
N ALA A 425 5.82 -0.63 -10.07
CA ALA A 425 6.33 -1.43 -11.18
C ALA A 425 6.38 -2.92 -10.85
N VAL A 426 5.98 -3.75 -11.82
CA VAL A 426 6.03 -5.21 -11.72
C VAL A 426 6.57 -5.80 -13.03
N ILE A 427 7.29 -6.91 -12.94
CA ILE A 427 7.69 -7.67 -14.13
C ILE A 427 6.49 -8.48 -14.60
N LYS A 428 6.11 -8.32 -15.87
CA LYS A 428 5.14 -9.18 -16.55
C LYS A 428 5.79 -10.47 -17.00
N ARG A 429 6.96 -10.34 -17.62
CA ARG A 429 7.79 -11.46 -18.07
C ARG A 429 9.20 -11.03 -18.37
N TRP A 430 10.13 -11.95 -18.27
CA TRP A 430 11.48 -11.77 -18.80
C TRP A 430 11.47 -11.88 -20.32
N ARG A 431 12.21 -11.00 -21.00
CA ARG A 431 12.31 -10.92 -22.44
C ARG A 431 13.64 -11.52 -22.89
N LEU A 432 13.67 -12.86 -22.97
CA LEU A 432 14.87 -13.61 -23.44
C LEU A 432 15.13 -13.41 -24.94
N ASP A 433 14.17 -12.87 -25.66
CA ASP A 433 14.19 -12.55 -27.09
C ASP A 433 14.73 -11.15 -27.38
N ARG A 434 15.08 -10.36 -26.38
CA ARG A 434 15.57 -8.97 -26.52
C ARG A 434 16.89 -8.74 -25.77
N SER A 435 17.69 -7.82 -26.31
CA SER A 435 18.92 -7.31 -25.68
C SER A 435 18.72 -5.89 -25.15
N SER A 436 19.56 -5.47 -24.21
CA SER A 436 19.45 -4.18 -23.52
C SER A 436 19.50 -2.97 -24.45
N ASP A 437 20.22 -3.06 -25.57
CA ASP A 437 20.32 -2.03 -26.61
C ASP A 437 18.97 -1.76 -27.35
N THR A 438 17.98 -2.63 -27.17
CA THR A 438 16.63 -2.42 -27.68
C THR A 438 15.72 -1.67 -26.71
N CYS A 439 16.17 -1.42 -25.47
CA CYS A 439 15.41 -0.74 -24.43
C CYS A 439 15.72 0.76 -24.47
N MET A 440 14.97 1.51 -25.25
CA MET A 440 15.18 2.93 -25.51
C MET A 440 13.92 3.73 -25.25
N MET A 441 14.09 5.01 -24.86
CA MET A 441 12.99 5.93 -24.56
C MET A 441 13.39 7.37 -24.88
N LYS A 442 12.53 8.14 -25.54
CA LYS A 442 12.77 9.56 -25.81
C LYS A 442 12.69 10.39 -24.54
N GLU A 443 13.64 11.29 -24.31
CA GLU A 443 13.65 12.17 -23.15
C GLU A 443 12.43 13.11 -23.14
N SER A 444 12.07 13.67 -24.28
CA SER A 444 10.87 14.50 -24.46
C SER A 444 9.61 13.77 -24.02
N PHE A 445 9.55 12.48 -24.26
CA PHE A 445 8.45 11.63 -23.89
C PHE A 445 8.34 11.49 -22.36
N ILE A 446 9.45 11.29 -21.64
CA ILE A 446 9.49 11.24 -20.19
C ILE A 446 9.08 12.61 -19.59
N LYS A 447 9.58 13.71 -20.15
CA LYS A 447 9.26 15.07 -19.69
C LYS A 447 7.81 15.46 -19.93
N ASN A 448 7.22 15.05 -21.06
CA ASN A 448 5.81 15.34 -21.40
C ASN A 448 4.80 14.51 -20.60
N LEU A 449 5.24 13.45 -19.90
CA LEU A 449 4.38 12.66 -19.03
C LEU A 449 4.13 13.32 -17.66
N VAL A 450 4.85 14.38 -17.36
CA VAL A 450 4.87 15.04 -16.06
C VAL A 450 4.20 16.42 -16.12
N LEU A 451 3.90 16.90 -17.30
CA LEU A 451 3.12 18.11 -17.54
C LEU A 451 1.65 17.77 -17.73
#